data_50ab8b3377f516d083960e8e89714443
#
_entry.id   50ab8b3377f516d083960e8e89714443
#
_cell.length_a   1.000
_cell.length_b   1.000
_cell.length_c   1.000
_cell.angle_alpha   90.00
_cell.angle_beta   90.00
_cell.angle_gamma   90.00
#
_symmetry.space_group_name_H-M   'P 1'
#
loop_
_entity.id
_entity.type
_entity.pdbx_description
1 polymer ?
#
loop_
_entity_poly.entity_id
_entity_poly.type
_entity_poly.pdbx_seq_one_letter_code
_entity_poly.pdbx_strand_id
1 'polypeptide(L)'
;MCIRDSRNRDLCDQIGEARLRNVTPATLSRGLSDADTCAAIGKMQKRTAASVMREIRGDRDALGVAYARKPIQGTVLGIDIETTGRAPERGYIINVGWEIMELTSDAVPHDAEAHYCGLPDIYRGEDVPLSNIHHITWDDIDGKTPFRENKGLQKQLLKLMKKYPYMAHNAAFEDSWFKIHLDGYAEARRAGKIIVID
;
A
#
# COMPACT_ATOMS: atom_id res chain seq x y z
N MET A 1 10.57 -2.12 11.81
CA MET A 1 9.99 -3.49 11.84
C MET A 1 8.57 -3.35 12.36
N CYS A 2 7.57 -3.49 11.48
CA CYS A 2 6.18 -3.21 11.81
C CYS A 2 5.66 -4.21 12.86
N ILE A 3 4.83 -3.76 13.81
CA ILE A 3 4.18 -4.61 14.82
C ILE A 3 3.40 -5.77 14.16
N ARG A 4 2.90 -5.59 12.94
CA ARG A 4 2.31 -6.66 12.12
C ARG A 4 3.31 -7.78 11.80
N ASP A 5 4.56 -7.44 11.63
CA ASP A 5 5.61 -8.39 11.27
C ASP A 5 5.94 -9.39 12.37
N SER A 6 5.97 -8.94 13.61
CA SER A 6 6.20 -9.83 14.75
C SER A 6 5.01 -10.77 14.97
N ARG A 7 3.77 -10.24 14.92
CA ARG A 7 2.56 -11.06 15.03
C ARG A 7 2.45 -12.10 13.92
N ASN A 8 2.80 -11.74 12.69
CA ASN A 8 2.76 -12.66 11.56
C ASN A 8 3.82 -13.77 11.70
N ARG A 9 4.98 -13.46 12.23
CA ARG A 9 6.04 -14.43 12.51
C ARG A 9 5.60 -15.45 13.56
N ASP A 10 5.10 -14.95 14.69
CA ASP A 10 4.61 -15.78 15.79
C ASP A 10 3.47 -16.70 15.35
N LEU A 11 2.57 -16.18 14.50
CA LEU A 11 1.48 -16.94 13.94
C LEU A 11 1.96 -18.00 12.95
N CYS A 12 2.97 -17.70 12.12
CA CYS A 12 3.56 -18.68 11.20
C CYS A 12 4.24 -19.83 11.93
N ASP A 13 4.93 -19.54 13.03
CA ASP A 13 5.61 -20.56 13.84
C ASP A 13 4.61 -21.51 14.52
N GLN A 14 3.41 -21.04 14.84
CA GLN A 14 2.36 -21.82 15.49
C GLN A 14 1.46 -22.61 14.53
N ILE A 15 1.52 -22.37 13.23
CA ILE A 15 0.64 -23.00 12.25
C ILE A 15 0.77 -24.52 12.19
N GLY A 16 1.97 -25.06 12.37
CA GLY A 16 2.21 -26.50 12.43
C GLY A 16 1.46 -27.21 13.57
N GLU A 17 0.97 -26.47 14.54
CA GLU A 17 0.24 -27.01 15.68
C GLU A 17 -1.29 -27.03 15.51
N ALA A 18 -1.82 -26.60 14.36
CA ALA A 18 -3.25 -26.49 14.06
C ALA A 18 -4.07 -25.68 15.09
N ARG A 19 -3.43 -24.82 15.87
CA ARG A 19 -4.05 -24.08 16.98
C ARG A 19 -4.50 -22.66 16.61
N LEU A 20 -4.15 -22.18 15.42
CA LEU A 20 -4.42 -20.81 15.02
C LEU A 20 -5.87 -20.65 14.57
N ARG A 21 -6.63 -20.04 15.41
CA ARG A 21 -7.96 -19.52 15.06
C ARG A 21 -7.79 -18.09 14.52
N ASN A 22 -8.57 -17.73 13.51
CA ASN A 22 -8.59 -16.38 12.93
C ASN A 22 -7.29 -15.97 12.19
N VAL A 23 -6.60 -16.92 11.58
CA VAL A 23 -5.49 -16.63 10.69
C VAL A 23 -6.03 -15.99 9.42
N THR A 24 -5.52 -14.83 9.07
CA THR A 24 -5.85 -14.16 7.81
C THR A 24 -4.89 -14.56 6.70
N PRO A 25 -5.26 -14.44 5.42
CA PRO A 25 -4.33 -14.66 4.31
C PRO A 25 -3.05 -13.84 4.41
N ALA A 26 -3.15 -12.62 4.93
CA ALA A 26 -1.98 -11.76 5.16
C ALA A 26 -1.01 -12.35 6.19
N THR A 27 -1.50 -13.04 7.23
CA THR A 27 -0.65 -13.70 8.21
C THR A 27 0.00 -14.97 7.68
N LEU A 28 -0.58 -15.54 6.61
CA LEU A 28 -0.12 -16.77 5.99
C LEU A 28 0.92 -16.56 4.89
N SER A 29 1.02 -15.35 4.35
CA SER A 29 1.86 -15.05 3.19
C SER A 29 3.36 -15.31 3.41
N ARG A 30 3.78 -15.46 4.65
CA ARG A 30 5.19 -15.55 5.06
C ARG A 30 5.76 -16.94 5.18
N GLY A 31 5.27 -17.93 4.68
CA GLY A 31 5.96 -19.20 4.76
C GLY A 31 5.10 -20.43 4.62
N LEU A 32 3.83 -20.21 4.51
CA LEU A 32 2.89 -21.30 4.34
C LEU A 32 2.75 -21.60 2.86
N SER A 33 3.61 -22.44 2.38
CA SER A 33 3.60 -22.87 0.98
C SER A 33 3.12 -24.30 0.79
N ASP A 34 2.90 -25.02 1.87
CA ASP A 34 2.54 -26.43 1.78
C ASP A 34 1.02 -26.65 1.79
N ALA A 35 0.60 -27.67 1.05
CA ALA A 35 -0.80 -28.03 0.88
C ALA A 35 -1.46 -28.50 2.19
N ASP A 36 -0.69 -29.16 3.06
CA ASP A 36 -1.22 -29.71 4.31
C ASP A 36 -1.56 -28.62 5.30
N THR A 37 -0.69 -27.61 5.41
CA THR A 37 -0.92 -26.44 6.26
C THR A 37 -2.11 -25.63 5.74
N CYS A 38 -2.23 -25.44 4.42
CA CYS A 38 -3.39 -24.77 3.83
C CYS A 38 -4.69 -25.57 4.04
N ALA A 39 -4.62 -26.90 4.01
CA ALA A 39 -5.76 -27.76 4.31
C ALA A 39 -6.18 -27.64 5.78
N ALA A 40 -5.23 -27.63 6.72
CA ALA A 40 -5.51 -27.45 8.14
C ALA A 40 -6.18 -26.11 8.43
N ILE A 41 -5.68 -25.02 7.84
CA ILE A 41 -6.26 -23.68 7.96
C ILE A 41 -7.65 -23.64 7.33
N GLY A 42 -7.80 -24.18 6.12
CA GLY A 42 -9.10 -24.27 5.45
C GLY A 42 -10.14 -24.99 6.32
N LYS A 43 -9.75 -26.07 6.96
CA LYS A 43 -10.61 -26.81 7.90
C LYS A 43 -11.01 -25.96 9.10
N MET A 44 -10.05 -25.25 9.70
CA MET A 44 -10.30 -24.35 10.83
C MET A 44 -11.23 -23.19 10.45
N GLN A 45 -11.05 -22.62 9.27
CA GLN A 45 -11.85 -21.50 8.76
C GLN A 45 -13.10 -21.96 7.99
N LYS A 46 -13.41 -23.26 7.96
CA LYS A 46 -14.48 -23.85 7.13
C LYS A 46 -14.33 -23.51 5.63
N ARG A 47 -13.11 -23.50 5.14
CA ARG A 47 -12.76 -23.17 3.75
C ARG A 47 -12.00 -24.33 3.11
N THR A 48 -11.95 -24.38 1.79
CA THR A 48 -11.16 -25.38 1.07
C THR A 48 -9.67 -24.98 1.03
N ALA A 49 -8.78 -25.97 1.04
CA ALA A 49 -7.35 -25.74 0.87
C ALA A 49 -7.05 -24.94 -0.42
N ALA A 50 -7.75 -25.23 -1.51
CA ALA A 50 -7.62 -24.51 -2.77
C ALA A 50 -8.00 -23.01 -2.65
N SER A 51 -9.00 -22.68 -1.83
CA SER A 51 -9.39 -21.31 -1.55
C SER A 51 -8.31 -20.59 -0.76
N VAL A 52 -7.77 -21.22 0.29
CA VAL A 52 -6.66 -20.68 1.10
C VAL A 52 -5.41 -20.47 0.25
N MET A 53 -5.05 -21.47 -0.57
CA MET A 53 -3.91 -21.38 -1.49
C MET A 53 -4.04 -20.27 -2.52
N ARG A 54 -5.23 -20.03 -3.03
CA ARG A 54 -5.49 -18.91 -3.96
C ARG A 54 -5.22 -17.57 -3.31
N GLU A 55 -5.72 -17.37 -2.10
CA GLU A 55 -5.46 -16.14 -1.34
C GLU A 55 -3.98 -15.94 -1.03
N ILE A 56 -3.27 -17.01 -0.65
CA ILE A 56 -1.85 -16.92 -0.33
C ILE A 56 -1.00 -16.67 -1.59
N ARG A 57 -1.33 -17.34 -2.69
CA ARG A 57 -0.46 -17.34 -3.89
C ARG A 57 -0.84 -16.34 -4.94
N GLY A 58 -2.09 -16.01 -5.05
CA GLY A 58 -2.59 -15.45 -6.29
C GLY A 58 -3.30 -14.13 -6.19
N ASP A 59 -3.96 -13.85 -5.12
CA ASP A 59 -4.73 -12.62 -5.03
C ASP A 59 -3.96 -11.57 -4.23
N ARG A 60 -2.97 -10.99 -4.88
CA ARG A 60 -2.20 -9.88 -4.31
C ARG A 60 -3.08 -8.68 -3.97
N ASP A 61 -4.19 -8.52 -4.68
CA ASP A 61 -5.17 -7.47 -4.39
C ASP A 61 -5.93 -7.76 -3.10
N ALA A 62 -6.21 -9.02 -2.77
CA ALA A 62 -6.83 -9.40 -1.51
C ALA A 62 -5.89 -9.23 -0.31
N LEU A 63 -4.59 -9.41 -0.53
CA LEU A 63 -3.57 -9.24 0.51
C LEU A 63 -3.13 -7.79 0.71
N GLY A 64 -3.42 -6.91 -0.26
CA GLY A 64 -3.06 -5.50 -0.23
C GLY A 64 -1.57 -5.23 -0.46
N VAL A 65 -0.68 -6.05 0.06
CA VAL A 65 0.79 -5.91 -0.01
C VAL A 65 1.46 -7.19 -0.46
N ALA A 66 2.57 -7.06 -1.18
CA ALA A 66 3.44 -8.17 -1.54
C ALA A 66 4.52 -8.31 -0.47
N TYR A 67 4.55 -9.43 0.22
CA TYR A 67 5.65 -9.72 1.16
C TYR A 67 6.84 -10.31 0.42
N ALA A 68 8.00 -9.71 0.59
CA ALA A 68 9.24 -10.24 0.07
C ALA A 68 9.72 -11.41 0.94
N ARG A 69 9.99 -12.56 0.31
CA ARG A 69 10.55 -13.75 1.01
C ARG A 69 12.04 -13.65 1.27
N LYS A 70 12.71 -12.72 0.61
CA LYS A 70 14.16 -12.45 0.75
C LYS A 70 14.33 -10.98 1.08
N PRO A 71 15.42 -10.59 1.71
CA PRO A 71 15.77 -9.19 1.86
C PRO A 71 15.65 -8.48 0.51
N ILE A 72 14.93 -7.38 0.47
CA ILE A 72 14.85 -6.54 -0.71
C ILE A 72 16.19 -5.82 -0.80
N GLN A 73 16.79 -5.86 -1.97
CA GLN A 73 18.02 -5.13 -2.30
C GLN A 73 17.76 -4.27 -3.52
N GLY A 74 18.48 -3.17 -3.60
CA GLY A 74 18.40 -2.26 -4.72
C GLY A 74 17.62 -0.99 -4.40
N THR A 75 17.17 -0.32 -5.43
CA THR A 75 16.51 0.98 -5.35
C THR A 75 15.02 0.83 -5.05
N VAL A 76 14.51 1.64 -4.14
CA VAL A 76 13.08 1.76 -3.83
C VAL A 76 12.60 3.19 -3.97
N LEU A 77 11.29 3.33 -4.11
CA LEU A 77 10.56 4.59 -4.13
C LEU A 77 9.82 4.73 -2.79
N GLY A 78 10.26 5.64 -1.92
CA GLY A 78 9.48 6.05 -0.75
C GLY A 78 8.31 6.91 -1.20
N ILE A 79 7.10 6.64 -0.73
CA ILE A 79 5.90 7.43 -1.06
C ILE A 79 5.13 7.72 0.22
N ASP A 80 4.60 8.93 0.27
CA ASP A 80 3.65 9.36 1.28
C ASP A 80 2.54 10.19 0.63
N ILE A 81 1.31 10.11 1.16
CA ILE A 81 0.18 10.91 0.70
C ILE A 81 -0.55 11.54 1.86
N GLU A 82 -1.02 12.79 1.64
CA GLU A 82 -1.98 13.42 2.51
C GLU A 82 -3.36 13.48 1.85
N THR A 83 -4.38 13.25 2.64
CA THR A 83 -5.74 13.05 2.15
C THR A 83 -6.78 13.75 3.02
N THR A 84 -7.95 13.99 2.46
CA THR A 84 -9.07 14.61 3.17
C THR A 84 -9.82 13.68 4.12
N GLY A 85 -9.36 12.44 4.30
CA GLY A 85 -10.03 11.46 5.16
C GLY A 85 -9.40 10.08 5.06
N ARG A 86 -10.07 9.09 5.67
CA ARG A 86 -9.60 7.70 5.67
C ARG A 86 -10.25 6.82 4.59
N ALA A 87 -11.33 7.30 3.98
CA ALA A 87 -12.12 6.54 3.00
C ALA A 87 -11.82 7.05 1.59
N PRO A 88 -11.07 6.30 0.77
CA PRO A 88 -10.67 6.76 -0.56
C PRO A 88 -11.85 7.01 -1.49
N GLU A 89 -13.00 6.34 -1.29
CA GLU A 89 -14.19 6.52 -2.11
C GLU A 89 -14.85 7.89 -1.95
N ARG A 90 -14.59 8.56 -0.83
CA ARG A 90 -15.24 9.82 -0.43
C ARG A 90 -14.27 10.97 -0.21
N GLY A 91 -12.98 10.73 -0.45
CA GLY A 91 -11.95 11.71 -0.18
C GLY A 91 -11.12 12.07 -1.41
N TYR A 92 -10.13 12.93 -1.17
CA TYR A 92 -9.21 13.45 -2.16
C TYR A 92 -7.78 13.31 -1.65
N ILE A 93 -6.85 13.02 -2.56
CA ILE A 93 -5.41 13.17 -2.30
C ILE A 93 -5.09 14.64 -2.50
N ILE A 94 -4.57 15.29 -1.46
CA ILE A 94 -4.23 16.72 -1.44
C ILE A 94 -2.72 16.98 -1.44
N ASN A 95 -1.93 15.96 -1.14
CA ASN A 95 -0.49 15.97 -1.34
C ASN A 95 -0.02 14.57 -1.72
N VAL A 96 1.00 14.50 -2.55
CA VAL A 96 1.75 13.28 -2.81
C VAL A 96 3.23 13.63 -2.84
N GLY A 97 4.00 12.96 -2.01
CA GLY A 97 5.45 13.07 -1.93
C GLY A 97 6.12 11.74 -2.28
N TRP A 98 7.31 11.82 -2.86
CA TRP A 98 8.15 10.66 -3.08
C TRP A 98 9.64 11.02 -3.04
N GLU A 99 10.43 10.01 -2.79
CA GLU A 99 11.88 10.05 -2.87
C GLU A 99 12.41 8.69 -3.35
N ILE A 100 13.61 8.68 -3.89
CA ILE A 100 14.28 7.46 -4.32
C ILE A 100 15.45 7.20 -3.39
N MET A 101 15.63 5.95 -2.95
CA MET A 101 16.79 5.57 -2.14
C MET A 101 17.23 4.14 -2.41
N GLU A 102 18.51 3.88 -2.18
CA GLU A 102 19.05 2.53 -2.13
C GLU A 102 18.77 1.89 -0.76
N LEU A 103 18.50 0.58 -0.73
CA LEU A 103 18.29 -0.15 0.52
C LEU A 103 19.61 -0.57 1.14
N THR A 104 20.37 0.42 1.61
CA THR A 104 21.64 0.24 2.32
C THR A 104 21.59 0.98 3.66
N SER A 105 22.47 0.64 4.59
CA SER A 105 22.51 1.27 5.91
C SER A 105 22.92 2.74 5.90
N ASP A 106 23.55 3.17 4.82
CA ASP A 106 24.06 4.54 4.58
C ASP A 106 23.29 5.24 3.47
N ALA A 107 22.10 4.76 3.13
CA ALA A 107 21.26 5.33 2.09
C ALA A 107 20.95 6.79 2.35
N VAL A 108 21.11 7.62 1.32
CA VAL A 108 20.68 9.01 1.30
C VAL A 108 19.57 9.13 0.25
N PRO A 109 18.36 9.53 0.64
CA PRO A 109 17.29 9.78 -0.33
C PRO A 109 17.70 10.88 -1.32
N HIS A 110 17.25 10.70 -2.56
CA HIS A 110 17.46 11.66 -3.64
C HIS A 110 16.22 11.76 -4.54
N ASP A 111 16.21 12.70 -5.46
CA ASP A 111 15.09 12.95 -6.38
C ASP A 111 13.75 13.10 -5.64
N ALA A 112 13.79 13.75 -4.47
CA ALA A 112 12.61 14.01 -3.66
C ALA A 112 11.73 15.06 -4.34
N GLU A 113 10.45 14.76 -4.47
CA GLU A 113 9.44 15.69 -4.96
C GLU A 113 8.20 15.62 -4.05
N ALA A 114 7.52 16.76 -3.91
CA ALA A 114 6.23 16.86 -3.23
C ALA A 114 5.29 17.76 -4.04
N HIS A 115 4.07 17.28 -4.24
CA HIS A 115 3.08 17.93 -5.08
C HIS A 115 1.78 18.14 -4.32
N TYR A 116 1.43 19.39 -4.09
CA TYR A 116 0.12 19.77 -3.60
C TYR A 116 -0.93 19.65 -4.70
N CYS A 117 -2.10 19.15 -4.34
CA CYS A 117 -3.24 18.96 -5.24
C CYS A 117 -4.46 19.72 -4.72
N GLY A 118 -5.20 20.30 -5.61
CA GLY A 118 -6.38 21.09 -5.28
C GLY A 118 -7.56 20.25 -4.79
N LEU A 119 -8.50 20.93 -4.17
CA LEU A 119 -9.81 20.41 -3.81
C LEU A 119 -10.90 21.04 -4.65
N PRO A 120 -12.03 20.34 -4.86
CA PRO A 120 -13.21 20.94 -5.46
C PRO A 120 -13.76 22.11 -4.62
N ASP A 121 -14.36 23.09 -5.31
CA ASP A 121 -14.90 24.30 -4.68
C ASP A 121 -15.98 24.04 -3.61
N ILE A 122 -16.60 22.88 -3.61
CA ILE A 122 -17.57 22.48 -2.57
C ILE A 122 -16.98 22.52 -1.15
N TYR A 123 -15.66 22.42 -1.02
CA TYR A 123 -14.96 22.51 0.27
C TYR A 123 -14.62 23.94 0.66
N ARG A 124 -14.83 24.94 -0.21
CA ARG A 124 -14.54 26.34 0.13
C ARG A 124 -15.49 26.85 1.20
N GLY A 125 -14.93 27.61 2.13
CA GLY A 125 -15.64 28.15 3.28
C GLY A 125 -15.44 27.38 4.58
N GLU A 126 -14.79 26.24 4.50
CA GLU A 126 -14.34 25.45 5.65
C GLU A 126 -12.82 25.25 5.61
N ASP A 127 -12.23 24.86 6.73
CA ASP A 127 -10.84 24.45 6.75
C ASP A 127 -10.62 23.23 5.85
N VAL A 128 -9.40 23.07 5.32
CA VAL A 128 -9.03 21.86 4.61
C VAL A 128 -9.23 20.67 5.53
N PRO A 129 -10.00 19.65 5.14
CA PRO A 129 -10.29 18.51 6.02
C PRO A 129 -9.01 17.85 6.53
N LEU A 130 -8.94 17.60 7.83
CA LEU A 130 -7.78 17.06 8.56
C LEU A 130 -6.54 18.00 8.60
N SER A 131 -6.69 19.29 8.35
CA SER A 131 -5.60 20.27 8.44
C SER A 131 -4.90 20.28 9.81
N ASN A 132 -5.59 19.88 10.86
CA ASN A 132 -4.99 19.69 12.19
C ASN A 132 -4.04 18.49 12.29
N ILE A 133 -4.01 17.62 11.29
CA ILE A 133 -3.12 16.45 11.22
C ILE A 133 -1.97 16.71 10.26
N HIS A 134 -2.28 17.04 9.01
CA HIS A 134 -1.27 17.22 7.95
C HIS A 134 -0.81 18.67 7.76
N HIS A 135 -1.44 19.64 8.43
CA HIS A 135 -1.11 21.07 8.40
C HIS A 135 -1.20 21.75 7.03
N ILE A 136 -1.83 21.11 6.04
CA ILE A 136 -2.05 21.71 4.72
C ILE A 136 -3.26 22.63 4.81
N THR A 137 -3.11 23.81 4.25
CA THR A 137 -4.12 24.87 4.25
C THR A 137 -4.55 25.23 2.84
N TRP A 138 -5.54 26.11 2.71
CA TRP A 138 -5.93 26.62 1.40
C TRP A 138 -4.80 27.37 0.69
N ASP A 139 -3.91 28.02 1.42
CA ASP A 139 -2.76 28.72 0.83
C ASP A 139 -1.82 27.78 0.07
N ASP A 140 -1.77 26.51 0.49
CA ASP A 140 -0.93 25.49 -0.14
C ASP A 140 -1.56 24.90 -1.42
N ILE A 141 -2.88 24.72 -1.42
CA ILE A 141 -3.61 23.95 -2.45
C ILE A 141 -4.50 24.79 -3.36
N ASP A 142 -4.74 26.06 -3.06
CA ASP A 142 -5.59 26.91 -3.88
C ASP A 142 -5.03 27.10 -5.29
N GLY A 143 -5.89 27.00 -6.28
CA GLY A 143 -5.49 27.08 -7.70
C GLY A 143 -4.70 25.86 -8.19
N LYS A 144 -4.44 24.86 -7.36
CA LYS A 144 -3.78 23.63 -7.80
C LYS A 144 -4.79 22.71 -8.48
N THR A 145 -4.32 21.95 -9.45
CA THR A 145 -5.14 20.93 -10.11
C THR A 145 -5.40 19.76 -9.15
N PRO A 146 -6.65 19.30 -9.00
CA PRO A 146 -6.95 18.10 -8.22
C PRO A 146 -6.17 16.88 -8.73
N PHE A 147 -5.76 15.98 -7.83
CA PHE A 147 -4.93 14.82 -8.18
C PHE A 147 -5.53 14.00 -9.33
N ARG A 148 -6.84 13.72 -9.30
CA ARG A 148 -7.54 12.94 -10.33
C ARG A 148 -7.50 13.57 -11.72
N GLU A 149 -7.36 14.89 -11.79
CA GLU A 149 -7.35 15.66 -13.02
C GLU A 149 -5.92 15.90 -13.52
N ASN A 150 -4.92 15.83 -12.64
CA ASN A 150 -3.52 16.05 -12.98
C ASN A 150 -2.89 14.82 -13.65
N LYS A 151 -3.22 14.63 -14.93
CA LYS A 151 -2.74 13.48 -15.72
C LYS A 151 -1.22 13.45 -15.89
N GLY A 152 -0.57 14.59 -15.85
CA GLY A 152 0.89 14.69 -15.89
C GLY A 152 1.52 14.07 -14.66
N LEU A 153 1.10 14.51 -13.46
CA LEU A 153 1.55 13.98 -12.18
C LEU A 153 1.26 12.49 -12.04
N GLN A 154 0.05 12.06 -12.37
CA GLN A 154 -0.34 10.65 -12.33
C GLN A 154 0.56 9.78 -13.21
N LYS A 155 0.84 10.23 -14.45
CA LYS A 155 1.72 9.50 -15.37
C LYS A 155 3.15 9.39 -14.84
N GLN A 156 3.67 10.46 -14.25
CA GLN A 156 5.01 10.48 -13.64
C GLN A 156 5.08 9.48 -12.49
N LEU A 157 4.16 9.58 -11.53
CA LEU A 157 4.10 8.70 -10.38
C LEU A 157 3.95 7.22 -10.78
N LEU A 158 3.02 6.91 -11.68
CA LEU A 158 2.79 5.55 -12.15
C LEU A 158 4.03 4.98 -12.88
N LYS A 159 4.78 5.82 -13.59
CA LYS A 159 6.05 5.41 -14.23
C LYS A 159 7.10 5.05 -13.18
N LEU A 160 7.24 5.84 -12.12
CA LEU A 160 8.16 5.57 -11.02
C LEU A 160 7.79 4.28 -10.29
N MET A 161 6.52 4.08 -9.94
CA MET A 161 6.02 2.86 -9.28
C MET A 161 6.21 1.59 -10.12
N LYS A 162 6.22 1.70 -11.45
CA LYS A 162 6.52 0.57 -12.35
C LYS A 162 8.02 0.30 -12.48
N LYS A 163 8.84 1.31 -12.22
CA LYS A 163 10.30 1.20 -12.31
C LYS A 163 10.91 0.68 -11.01
N TYR A 164 10.39 1.12 -9.87
CA TYR A 164 10.90 0.80 -8.55
C TYR A 164 9.80 0.19 -7.68
N PRO A 165 10.09 -0.83 -6.85
CA PRO A 165 9.22 -1.17 -5.75
C PRO A 165 8.97 0.08 -4.90
N TYR A 166 7.71 0.38 -4.56
CA TYR A 166 7.47 1.48 -3.64
C TYR A 166 7.23 0.99 -2.22
N MET A 167 7.65 1.79 -1.26
CA MET A 167 7.42 1.58 0.16
C MET A 167 6.72 2.79 0.76
N ALA A 168 5.90 2.54 1.75
CA ALA A 168 5.21 3.56 2.54
C ALA A 168 5.02 3.08 3.97
N HIS A 169 4.79 4.03 4.90
CA HIS A 169 4.51 3.72 6.29
C HIS A 169 3.10 3.21 6.45
N ASN A 170 2.58 2.23 6.28
CA ASN A 170 1.22 1.69 6.15
C ASN A 170 0.79 1.64 4.69
N ALA A 171 1.62 1.01 3.87
CA ALA A 171 1.44 0.95 2.42
C ALA A 171 0.07 0.43 1.96
N ALA A 172 -0.67 -0.25 2.84
CA ALA A 172 -2.06 -0.62 2.57
C ALA A 172 -2.99 0.60 2.45
N PHE A 173 -2.66 1.71 3.11
CA PHE A 173 -3.39 2.96 2.98
C PHE A 173 -3.18 3.55 1.60
N GLU A 174 -1.94 3.78 1.19
CA GLU A 174 -1.57 4.32 -0.12
C GLU A 174 -2.10 3.43 -1.25
N ASP A 175 -1.93 2.11 -1.14
CA ASP A 175 -2.42 1.15 -2.13
C ASP A 175 -3.94 1.28 -2.35
N SER A 176 -4.72 1.47 -1.28
CA SER A 176 -6.17 1.67 -1.35
C SER A 176 -6.55 2.96 -2.07
N TRP A 177 -5.83 4.05 -1.81
CA TRP A 177 -6.05 5.34 -2.44
C TRP A 177 -5.65 5.32 -3.91
N PHE A 178 -4.49 4.77 -4.24
CA PHE A 178 -4.03 4.70 -5.63
C PHE A 178 -4.90 3.80 -6.50
N LYS A 179 -5.51 2.75 -5.97
CA LYS A 179 -6.47 1.91 -6.70
C LYS A 179 -7.67 2.71 -7.22
N ILE A 180 -8.06 3.75 -6.53
CA ILE A 180 -9.24 4.56 -6.86
C ILE A 180 -8.86 5.85 -7.60
N HIS A 181 -7.73 6.47 -7.23
CA HIS A 181 -7.41 7.82 -7.67
C HIS A 181 -6.32 7.90 -8.74
N LEU A 182 -5.51 6.85 -8.92
CA LEU A 182 -4.40 6.84 -9.88
C LEU A 182 -4.74 5.97 -11.09
N ASP A 183 -4.94 6.59 -12.24
CA ASP A 183 -5.32 5.91 -13.47
C ASP A 183 -4.29 4.83 -13.86
N GLY A 184 -4.78 3.62 -14.13
CA GLY A 184 -3.96 2.49 -14.55
C GLY A 184 -3.17 1.80 -13.42
N TYR A 185 -3.30 2.28 -12.17
CA TYR A 185 -2.63 1.67 -11.04
C TYR A 185 -3.18 0.27 -10.73
N ALA A 186 -4.50 0.14 -10.61
CA ALA A 186 -5.14 -1.13 -10.27
C ALA A 186 -4.80 -2.24 -11.28
N GLU A 187 -4.80 -1.92 -12.58
CA GLU A 187 -4.40 -2.85 -13.63
C GLU A 187 -2.92 -3.23 -13.52
N ALA A 188 -2.05 -2.25 -13.29
CA ALA A 188 -0.61 -2.49 -13.14
C ALA A 188 -0.30 -3.34 -11.90
N ARG A 189 -1.04 -3.11 -10.80
CA ARG A 189 -0.95 -3.93 -9.58
C ARG A 189 -1.37 -5.38 -9.84
N ARG A 190 -2.55 -5.60 -10.44
CA ARG A 190 -3.02 -6.95 -10.82
C ARG A 190 -2.06 -7.67 -11.74
N ALA A 191 -1.46 -6.94 -12.68
CA ALA A 191 -0.47 -7.48 -13.60
C ALA A 191 0.91 -7.73 -12.96
N GLY A 192 1.10 -7.44 -11.67
CA GLY A 192 2.36 -7.60 -10.96
C GLY A 192 3.47 -6.63 -11.41
N LYS A 193 3.11 -5.54 -12.10
CA LYS A 193 4.05 -4.51 -12.56
C LYS A 193 4.40 -3.49 -11.49
N ILE A 194 3.66 -3.47 -10.38
CA ILE A 194 3.91 -2.61 -9.22
C ILE A 194 4.09 -3.51 -8.02
N ILE A 195 5.17 -3.34 -7.31
CA ILE A 195 5.50 -4.03 -6.06
C ILE A 195 5.36 -3.03 -4.92
N VAL A 196 4.64 -3.43 -3.88
CA VAL A 196 4.40 -2.62 -2.69
C VAL A 196 5.08 -3.26 -1.51
N ILE A 197 5.75 -2.45 -0.70
CA ILE A 197 6.49 -2.83 0.51
C ILE A 197 5.88 -2.04 1.67
N ASP A 198 5.56 -2.74 2.76
CA ASP A 198 5.01 -2.17 3.99
C ASP A 198 6.07 -2.18 5.10
#